data_8f9ac0ac444c9343c7b5ca65321fd7c9
#
_entry.id   8f9ac0ac444c9343c7b5ca65321fd7c9
#
_cell.length_a   1.000
_cell.length_b   1.000
_cell.length_c   1.000
_cell.angle_alpha   90.00
_cell.angle_beta   90.00
_cell.angle_gamma   90.00
#
_symmetry.space_group_name_H-M   'P 1'
#
loop_
_entity.id
_entity.type
_entity.pdbx_description
1 polymer ?
#
loop_
_entity_poly.entity_id
_entity_poly.type
_entity_poly.pdbx_seq_one_letter_code
_entity_poly.pdbx_strand_id
1 'polypeptide(L)'
;MLRTVGRVFGPQCGVWKAGRSWLHVRTDGSDSVPAFYGKELRRRREEAGFTLQQTVEGSFYGATYLSEIERGQRRMPVDLACHVDRVLHTDGFFERRCEDVRKSRSVGRARYAERVLEAEKLAETIEEWSPTALPGLLQTEAYARALAGAERPFGPREEADVKIRARLARADLFEGTQGVPEYGVILHESLLRLPILPLQEMADQLDHVAALARRKRIVPQTA
;
A
#
# COMPACT_ATOMS: atom_id res chain seq x y z
N MET A 1 36.05 -6.42 -0.57
CA MET A 1 35.69 -5.04 -0.90
C MET A 1 34.20 -4.94 -0.90
N LEU A 2 33.61 -4.58 0.24
CA LEU A 2 32.16 -4.51 0.46
C LEU A 2 31.64 -3.20 -0.15
N ARG A 3 30.80 -3.29 -1.19
CA ARG A 3 30.05 -2.13 -1.70
C ARG A 3 28.85 -1.90 -0.80
N THR A 4 28.91 -0.86 0.01
CA THR A 4 27.78 -0.34 0.78
C THR A 4 26.77 0.25 -0.21
N VAL A 5 25.67 -0.45 -0.45
CA VAL A 5 24.51 0.09 -1.17
C VAL A 5 23.61 0.72 -0.11
N GLY A 6 23.49 2.05 -0.13
CA GLY A 6 22.59 2.78 0.75
C GLY A 6 21.15 2.38 0.47
N ARG A 7 20.53 1.65 1.40
CA ARG A 7 19.14 1.21 1.33
C ARG A 7 18.26 2.20 2.08
N VAL A 8 17.29 2.77 1.41
CA VAL A 8 16.18 3.49 2.06
C VAL A 8 15.00 2.53 2.11
N PHE A 9 14.69 2.01 3.31
CA PHE A 9 13.56 1.13 3.55
C PHE A 9 12.35 1.95 4.01
N GLY A 10 11.27 1.93 3.24
CA GLY A 10 9.94 2.29 3.71
C GLY A 10 9.10 1.03 3.99
N PRO A 11 8.05 1.11 4.80
CA PRO A 11 7.20 -0.05 5.09
C PRO A 11 6.56 -0.55 3.79
N GLN A 12 6.85 -1.79 3.42
CA GLN A 12 6.40 -2.49 2.20
C GLN A 12 6.98 -1.93 0.89
N CYS A 13 8.28 -1.76 0.81
CA CYS A 13 8.94 -1.35 -0.42
C CYS A 13 9.69 -2.54 -1.03
N GLY A 14 9.22 -3.06 -2.17
CA GLY A 14 10.00 -3.89 -3.06
C GLY A 14 10.90 -3.00 -3.92
N VAL A 15 12.12 -3.45 -4.18
CA VAL A 15 13.06 -2.81 -5.12
C VAL A 15 13.23 -3.73 -6.31
N TRP A 16 13.00 -3.21 -7.51
CA TRP A 16 13.09 -3.97 -8.75
C TRP A 16 14.25 -3.46 -9.61
N LYS A 17 14.96 -4.37 -10.22
CA LYS A 17 16.04 -4.05 -11.15
C LYS A 17 15.67 -4.56 -12.55
N ALA A 18 15.55 -3.65 -13.50
CA ALA A 18 15.43 -3.95 -14.91
C ALA A 18 16.73 -3.49 -15.62
N GLY A 19 17.53 -4.42 -16.10
CA GLY A 19 18.81 -4.13 -16.73
C GLY A 19 19.78 -3.41 -15.81
N ARG A 20 20.37 -2.28 -16.24
CA ARG A 20 21.33 -1.47 -15.47
C ARG A 20 20.68 -0.39 -14.59
N SER A 21 19.38 -0.24 -14.58
CA SER A 21 18.69 0.78 -13.78
C SER A 21 17.78 0.18 -12.72
N TRP A 22 17.71 0.85 -11.56
CA TRP A 22 16.81 0.51 -10.49
C TRP A 22 15.46 1.20 -10.72
N LEU A 23 14.39 0.43 -10.80
CA LEU A 23 13.02 0.97 -10.84
C LEU A 23 12.57 1.28 -9.41
N HIS A 24 12.55 2.56 -9.07
CA HIS A 24 11.87 3.05 -7.89
C HIS A 24 10.46 3.46 -8.28
N VAL A 25 9.47 2.76 -7.78
CA VAL A 25 8.08 3.21 -7.88
C VAL A 25 7.90 4.30 -6.81
N ARG A 26 8.18 5.55 -7.20
CA ARG A 26 7.89 6.71 -6.35
C ARG A 26 6.40 7.04 -6.48
N THR A 27 5.73 7.10 -5.35
CA THR A 27 4.41 7.73 -5.25
C THR A 27 4.62 9.21 -4.99
N ASP A 28 4.84 10.00 -6.04
CA ASP A 28 4.77 11.45 -5.90
C ASP A 28 3.31 11.83 -5.66
N GLY A 29 3.00 12.17 -4.43
CA GLY A 29 1.64 12.58 -4.02
C GLY A 29 1.23 13.96 -4.58
N SER A 30 2.09 14.63 -5.36
CA SER A 30 1.87 16.00 -5.83
C SER A 30 0.70 16.16 -6.80
N ASP A 31 0.37 15.10 -7.57
CA ASP A 31 -0.71 15.10 -8.57
C ASP A 31 -1.90 14.22 -8.19
N SER A 32 -1.97 13.79 -6.93
CA SER A 32 -3.09 12.99 -6.48
C SER A 32 -4.34 13.84 -6.22
N VAL A 33 -5.54 13.27 -6.44
CA VAL A 33 -6.82 13.93 -6.11
C VAL A 33 -6.86 14.41 -4.66
N PRO A 34 -6.34 13.66 -3.65
CA PRO A 34 -6.23 14.17 -2.29
C PRO A 34 -5.34 15.41 -2.15
N ALA A 35 -4.24 15.49 -2.88
CA ALA A 35 -3.37 16.67 -2.85
C ALA A 35 -4.03 17.88 -3.50
N PHE A 36 -4.73 17.68 -4.61
CA PHE A 36 -5.53 18.74 -5.24
C PHE A 36 -6.64 19.26 -4.30
N TYR A 37 -7.38 18.35 -3.67
CA TYR A 37 -8.42 18.65 -2.70
C TYR A 37 -7.87 19.44 -1.51
N GLY A 38 -6.72 19.03 -0.97
CA GLY A 38 -6.07 19.72 0.13
C GLY A 38 -5.55 21.12 -0.25
N LYS A 39 -5.00 21.28 -1.46
CA LYS A 39 -4.58 22.59 -1.98
C LYS A 39 -5.77 23.52 -2.16
N GLU A 40 -6.90 23.02 -2.66
CA GLU A 40 -8.12 23.82 -2.82
C GLU A 40 -8.70 24.25 -1.46
N LEU A 41 -8.67 23.37 -0.45
CA LEU A 41 -9.05 23.69 0.90
C LEU A 41 -8.20 24.84 1.46
N ARG A 42 -6.88 24.72 1.34
CA ARG A 42 -5.95 25.74 1.76
C ARG A 42 -6.22 27.08 1.07
N ARG A 43 -6.40 27.06 -0.24
CA ARG A 43 -6.70 28.26 -1.04
C ARG A 43 -7.95 28.95 -0.53
N ARG A 44 -9.06 28.22 -0.37
CA ARG A 44 -10.34 28.77 0.12
C ARG A 44 -10.21 29.34 1.52
N ARG A 45 -9.50 28.64 2.40
CA ARG A 45 -9.24 29.12 3.77
C ARG A 45 -8.45 30.43 3.78
N GLU A 46 -7.37 30.50 3.00
CA GLU A 46 -6.52 31.70 2.90
C GLU A 46 -7.26 32.87 2.25
N GLU A 47 -8.05 32.64 1.22
CA GLU A 47 -8.92 33.65 0.58
C GLU A 47 -9.97 34.20 1.54
N ALA A 48 -10.52 33.37 2.42
CA ALA A 48 -11.45 33.78 3.45
C ALA A 48 -10.76 34.45 4.67
N GLY A 49 -9.42 34.49 4.70
CA GLY A 49 -8.64 35.09 5.78
C GLY A 49 -8.60 34.26 7.08
N PHE A 50 -8.96 32.98 7.03
CA PHE A 50 -9.01 32.13 8.23
C PHE A 50 -7.66 31.45 8.49
N THR A 51 -7.27 31.42 9.77
CA THR A 51 -6.19 30.53 10.23
C THR A 51 -6.68 29.09 10.33
N LEU A 52 -5.75 28.14 10.39
CA LEU A 52 -6.09 26.72 10.61
C LEU A 52 -6.94 26.53 11.88
N GLN A 53 -6.59 27.24 12.96
CA GLN A 53 -7.29 27.14 14.24
C GLN A 53 -8.74 27.68 14.13
N GLN A 54 -8.92 28.84 13.52
CA GLN A 54 -10.26 29.42 13.31
C GLN A 54 -11.15 28.54 12.43
N THR A 55 -10.57 27.87 11.42
CA THR A 55 -11.33 26.98 10.52
C THR A 55 -11.88 25.76 11.23
N VAL A 56 -11.20 25.24 12.26
CA VAL A 56 -11.65 24.07 13.01
C VAL A 56 -12.34 24.41 14.32
N GLU A 57 -12.44 25.68 14.67
CA GLU A 57 -13.12 26.13 15.88
C GLU A 57 -14.58 25.66 15.90
N GLY A 58 -15.00 25.06 17.01
CA GLY A 58 -16.32 24.45 17.13
C GLY A 58 -16.45 23.05 16.48
N SER A 59 -15.36 22.48 15.94
CA SER A 59 -15.31 21.09 15.51
C SER A 59 -14.55 20.21 16.52
N PHE A 60 -14.59 18.89 16.36
CA PHE A 60 -13.83 17.95 17.18
C PHE A 60 -12.38 17.78 16.71
N TYR A 61 -11.90 18.60 15.76
CA TYR A 61 -10.61 18.45 15.11
C TYR A 61 -9.66 19.59 15.46
N GLY A 62 -8.37 19.30 15.47
CA GLY A 62 -7.33 20.29 15.73
C GLY A 62 -6.71 20.85 14.43
N ALA A 63 -6.04 22.02 14.57
CA ALA A 63 -5.34 22.68 13.45
C ALA A 63 -4.31 21.79 12.76
N THR A 64 -3.60 20.93 13.51
CA THR A 64 -2.64 19.97 12.95
C THR A 64 -3.34 18.98 12.02
N TYR A 65 -4.52 18.49 12.39
CA TYR A 65 -5.31 17.56 11.57
C TYR A 65 -5.72 18.22 10.25
N LEU A 66 -6.20 19.46 10.29
CA LEU A 66 -6.55 20.22 9.10
C LEU A 66 -5.34 20.46 8.19
N SER A 67 -4.18 20.81 8.78
CA SER A 67 -2.92 20.98 8.05
C SER A 67 -2.48 19.71 7.32
N GLU A 68 -2.65 18.53 7.93
CA GLU A 68 -2.37 17.24 7.27
C GLU A 68 -3.31 16.98 6.08
N ILE A 69 -4.58 17.40 6.20
CA ILE A 69 -5.55 17.34 5.08
C ILE A 69 -5.13 18.28 3.95
N GLU A 70 -4.76 19.51 4.26
CA GLU A 70 -4.30 20.50 3.27
C GLU A 70 -3.07 20.02 2.48
N ARG A 71 -2.20 19.22 3.13
CA ARG A 71 -1.05 18.57 2.48
C ARG A 71 -1.39 17.27 1.74
N GLY A 72 -2.64 16.85 1.74
CA GLY A 72 -3.06 15.59 1.13
C GLY A 72 -2.61 14.33 1.89
N GLN A 73 -2.08 14.48 3.10
CA GLN A 73 -1.55 13.38 3.93
C GLN A 73 -2.65 12.63 4.67
N ARG A 74 -3.77 13.30 4.95
CA ARG A 74 -4.89 12.75 5.71
C ARG A 74 -6.22 12.97 4.98
N ARG A 75 -7.17 12.12 5.26
CA ARG A 75 -8.54 12.28 4.73
C ARG A 75 -9.29 13.34 5.53
N MET A 76 -10.18 14.06 4.85
CA MET A 76 -11.17 14.86 5.50
C MET A 76 -12.38 13.96 5.84
N PRO A 77 -12.78 13.85 7.12
CA PRO A 77 -14.04 13.25 7.50
C PRO A 77 -15.22 14.08 7.00
N VAL A 78 -16.38 13.45 6.76
CA VAL A 78 -17.55 14.12 6.20
C VAL A 78 -18.08 15.20 7.15
N ASP A 79 -18.10 14.94 8.45
CA ASP A 79 -18.50 15.90 9.48
C ASP A 79 -17.60 17.15 9.51
N LEU A 80 -16.28 16.97 9.33
CA LEU A 80 -15.35 18.10 9.19
C LEU A 80 -15.56 18.83 7.86
N ALA A 81 -15.86 18.13 6.76
CA ALA A 81 -16.14 18.76 5.48
C ALA A 81 -17.40 19.64 5.55
N CYS A 82 -18.48 19.14 6.16
CA CYS A 82 -19.71 19.92 6.42
C CYS A 82 -19.41 21.14 7.30
N HIS A 83 -18.55 21.01 8.30
CA HIS A 83 -18.13 22.10 9.16
C HIS A 83 -17.34 23.17 8.37
N VAL A 84 -16.36 22.74 7.60
CA VAL A 84 -15.54 23.63 6.75
C VAL A 84 -16.38 24.34 5.71
N ASP A 85 -17.31 23.65 5.05
CA ASP A 85 -18.22 24.27 4.08
C ASP A 85 -19.06 25.37 4.72
N ARG A 86 -19.47 25.21 5.97
CA ARG A 86 -20.22 26.21 6.73
C ARG A 86 -19.35 27.41 7.09
N VAL A 87 -18.11 27.16 7.59
CA VAL A 87 -17.19 28.21 8.04
C VAL A 87 -16.66 29.02 6.86
N LEU A 88 -16.32 28.36 5.75
CA LEU A 88 -15.74 28.99 4.57
C LEU A 88 -16.77 29.39 3.52
N HIS A 89 -18.07 29.17 3.77
CA HIS A 89 -19.18 29.46 2.85
C HIS A 89 -18.97 28.87 1.44
N THR A 90 -18.60 27.58 1.37
CA THR A 90 -18.24 26.89 0.12
C THR A 90 -19.36 26.06 -0.48
N ASP A 91 -20.61 26.28 -0.03
CA ASP A 91 -21.83 25.67 -0.59
C ASP A 91 -21.77 24.14 -0.73
N GLY A 92 -21.28 23.45 0.31
CA GLY A 92 -21.16 21.99 0.35
C GLY A 92 -20.13 21.41 -0.64
N PHE A 93 -19.18 22.23 -1.11
CA PHE A 93 -18.16 21.80 -2.06
C PHE A 93 -17.31 20.65 -1.48
N PHE A 94 -16.84 20.78 -0.26
CA PHE A 94 -15.97 19.80 0.37
C PHE A 94 -16.73 18.55 0.77
N GLU A 95 -17.96 18.66 1.25
CA GLU A 95 -18.82 17.54 1.55
C GLU A 95 -19.07 16.67 0.32
N ARG A 96 -19.54 17.25 -0.79
CA ARG A 96 -19.80 16.52 -2.04
C ARG A 96 -18.57 15.83 -2.61
N ARG A 97 -17.38 16.42 -2.42
CA ARG A 97 -16.12 15.89 -2.95
C ARG A 97 -15.44 14.88 -2.05
N CYS A 98 -15.83 14.76 -0.78
CA CYS A 98 -15.25 13.76 0.14
C CYS A 98 -15.32 12.35 -0.43
N GLU A 99 -16.44 11.99 -1.04
CA GLU A 99 -16.62 10.65 -1.61
C GLU A 99 -15.74 10.43 -2.85
N ASP A 100 -15.60 11.45 -3.70
CA ASP A 100 -14.74 11.38 -4.89
C ASP A 100 -13.26 11.19 -4.49
N VAL A 101 -12.80 11.90 -3.47
CA VAL A 101 -11.46 11.75 -2.90
C VAL A 101 -11.26 10.34 -2.30
N ARG A 102 -12.30 9.79 -1.68
CA ARG A 102 -12.28 8.42 -1.14
C ARG A 102 -12.12 7.39 -2.26
N LYS A 103 -12.89 7.53 -3.34
CA LYS A 103 -12.83 6.65 -4.52
C LYS A 103 -11.49 6.77 -5.24
N SER A 104 -10.95 7.97 -5.40
CA SER A 104 -9.68 8.18 -6.10
C SER A 104 -8.48 7.51 -5.44
N ARG A 105 -8.46 7.40 -4.11
CA ARG A 105 -7.41 6.65 -3.38
C ARG A 105 -7.48 5.15 -3.60
N SER A 106 -8.68 4.59 -3.79
CA SER A 106 -8.82 3.18 -4.16
C SER A 106 -8.29 2.93 -5.58
N VAL A 107 -8.59 3.84 -6.50
CA VAL A 107 -8.05 3.85 -7.87
C VAL A 107 -6.53 4.05 -7.88
N GLY A 108 -6.00 4.96 -7.05
CA GLY A 108 -4.56 5.16 -6.89
C GLY A 108 -3.83 3.92 -6.39
N ARG A 109 -4.40 3.19 -5.42
CA ARG A 109 -3.85 1.91 -4.94
C ARG A 109 -3.94 0.82 -6.01
N ALA A 110 -5.03 0.76 -6.77
CA ALA A 110 -5.17 -0.18 -7.87
C ALA A 110 -4.12 0.09 -8.96
N ARG A 111 -3.95 1.35 -9.37
CA ARG A 111 -2.90 1.76 -10.32
C ARG A 111 -1.48 1.47 -9.81
N TYR A 112 -1.24 1.67 -8.51
CA TYR A 112 0.04 1.31 -7.91
C TYR A 112 0.28 -0.20 -7.99
N ALA A 113 -0.73 -1.01 -7.63
CA ALA A 113 -0.64 -2.46 -7.73
C ALA A 113 -0.41 -2.93 -9.18
N GLU A 114 -1.10 -2.33 -10.16
CA GLU A 114 -0.88 -2.60 -11.59
C GLU A 114 0.56 -2.28 -12.01
N ARG A 115 1.08 -1.11 -11.62
CA ARG A 115 2.48 -0.72 -11.92
C ARG A 115 3.50 -1.64 -11.28
N VAL A 116 3.22 -2.13 -10.07
CA VAL A 116 4.06 -3.14 -9.41
C VAL A 116 4.05 -4.44 -10.20
N LEU A 117 2.87 -4.92 -10.62
CA LEU A 117 2.74 -6.12 -11.44
C LEU A 117 3.47 -6.00 -12.79
N GLU A 118 3.38 -4.84 -13.45
CA GLU A 118 4.12 -4.58 -14.68
C GLU A 118 5.64 -4.56 -14.44
N ALA A 119 6.08 -3.92 -13.35
CA ALA A 119 7.48 -3.87 -12.98
C ALA A 119 8.03 -5.27 -12.65
N GLU A 120 7.27 -6.11 -11.95
CA GLU A 120 7.63 -7.50 -11.64
C GLU A 120 7.81 -8.35 -12.90
N LYS A 121 6.94 -8.18 -13.90
CA LYS A 121 7.04 -8.90 -15.19
C LYS A 121 8.28 -8.52 -15.99
N LEU A 122 8.79 -7.31 -15.82
CA LEU A 122 9.96 -6.80 -16.53
C LEU A 122 11.26 -6.91 -15.70
N ALA A 123 11.14 -7.30 -14.43
CA ALA A 123 12.28 -7.36 -13.53
C ALA A 123 13.19 -8.54 -13.84
N GLU A 124 14.51 -8.30 -13.83
CA GLU A 124 15.53 -9.35 -13.79
C GLU A 124 15.80 -9.83 -12.37
N THR A 125 15.62 -8.94 -11.39
CA THR A 125 15.82 -9.19 -9.97
C THR A 125 14.75 -8.47 -9.16
N ILE A 126 14.15 -9.17 -8.19
CA ILE A 126 13.22 -8.64 -7.21
C ILE A 126 13.84 -8.84 -5.84
N GLU A 127 14.05 -7.77 -5.08
CA GLU A 127 14.48 -7.82 -3.69
C GLU A 127 13.38 -7.27 -2.78
N GLU A 128 12.98 -8.02 -1.77
CA GLU A 128 11.91 -7.64 -0.86
C GLU A 128 12.35 -7.85 0.61
N TRP A 129 11.91 -6.95 1.49
CA TRP A 129 12.02 -7.13 2.93
C TRP A 129 10.64 -7.10 3.55
N SER A 130 10.33 -8.11 4.35
CA SER A 130 8.99 -8.25 4.91
C SER A 130 9.04 -8.56 6.41
N PRO A 131 8.71 -7.56 7.27
CA PRO A 131 8.77 -7.71 8.71
C PRO A 131 7.47 -8.22 9.35
N THR A 132 6.32 -8.07 8.68
CA THR A 132 5.00 -8.23 9.31
C THR A 132 4.12 -9.33 8.72
N ALA A 133 4.34 -9.71 7.46
CA ALA A 133 3.57 -10.75 6.77
C ALA A 133 4.44 -11.40 5.69
N LEU A 134 4.18 -12.63 5.32
CA LEU A 134 4.84 -13.23 4.16
C LEU A 134 4.50 -12.42 2.89
N PRO A 135 5.49 -12.16 2.01
CA PRO A 135 5.25 -11.51 0.73
C PRO A 135 4.23 -12.25 -0.13
N GLY A 136 3.48 -11.51 -0.93
CA GLY A 136 2.43 -12.08 -1.77
C GLY A 136 2.89 -13.19 -2.73
N LEU A 137 4.13 -13.12 -3.18
CA LEU A 137 4.76 -14.13 -4.04
C LEU A 137 5.03 -15.47 -3.34
N LEU A 138 5.05 -15.48 -2.00
CA LEU A 138 5.29 -16.67 -1.17
C LEU A 138 4.03 -17.18 -0.46
N GLN A 139 2.87 -16.58 -0.71
CA GLN A 139 1.64 -16.91 0.01
C GLN A 139 0.88 -18.06 -0.65
N THR A 140 0.35 -18.97 0.17
CA THR A 140 -0.74 -19.87 -0.22
C THR A 140 -2.07 -19.10 -0.22
N GLU A 141 -3.11 -19.67 -0.81
CA GLU A 141 -4.45 -19.07 -0.80
C GLU A 141 -4.99 -18.89 0.62
N ALA A 142 -4.81 -19.89 1.50
CA ALA A 142 -5.24 -19.82 2.89
C ALA A 142 -4.59 -18.64 3.61
N TYR A 143 -3.29 -18.44 3.45
CA TYR A 143 -2.56 -17.32 4.04
C TYR A 143 -3.02 -15.97 3.49
N ALA A 144 -3.18 -15.86 2.18
CA ALA A 144 -3.69 -14.64 1.54
C ALA A 144 -5.10 -14.28 2.00
N ARG A 145 -5.96 -15.30 2.20
CA ARG A 145 -7.33 -15.15 2.68
C ARG A 145 -7.38 -14.68 4.13
N ALA A 146 -6.55 -15.24 5.01
CA ALA A 146 -6.44 -14.82 6.40
C ALA A 146 -5.99 -13.35 6.52
N LEU A 147 -4.98 -12.93 5.76
CA LEU A 147 -4.55 -11.54 5.73
C LEU A 147 -5.64 -10.59 5.21
N ALA A 148 -6.33 -10.95 4.13
CA ALA A 148 -7.41 -10.14 3.58
C ALA A 148 -8.56 -9.97 4.58
N GLY A 149 -8.88 -11.03 5.35
CA GLY A 149 -9.87 -10.99 6.43
C GLY A 149 -9.43 -10.09 7.58
N ALA A 150 -8.16 -10.12 7.98
CA ALA A 150 -7.62 -9.26 9.02
C ALA A 150 -7.57 -7.78 8.59
N GLU A 151 -7.26 -7.49 7.31
CA GLU A 151 -7.26 -6.12 6.78
C GLU A 151 -8.66 -5.48 6.77
N ARG A 152 -9.69 -6.27 6.51
CA ARG A 152 -11.09 -5.82 6.41
C ARG A 152 -12.07 -6.86 6.98
N PRO A 153 -12.19 -6.96 8.30
CA PRO A 153 -13.04 -7.98 8.94
C PRO A 153 -14.52 -7.91 8.53
N PHE A 154 -15.00 -6.73 8.18
CA PHE A 154 -16.39 -6.46 7.81
C PHE A 154 -16.56 -6.05 6.33
N GLY A 155 -15.54 -6.29 5.50
CA GLY A 155 -15.59 -5.98 4.07
C GLY A 155 -16.36 -7.02 3.26
N PRO A 156 -16.84 -6.66 2.05
CA PRO A 156 -17.47 -7.61 1.13
C PRO A 156 -16.50 -8.74 0.75
N ARG A 157 -16.97 -9.97 0.81
CA ARG A 157 -16.17 -11.17 0.47
C ARG A 157 -15.69 -11.15 -0.97
N GLU A 158 -16.53 -10.67 -1.88
CA GLU A 158 -16.23 -10.59 -3.31
C GLU A 158 -15.02 -9.69 -3.60
N GLU A 159 -14.88 -8.57 -2.88
CA GLU A 159 -13.71 -7.69 -3.00
C GLU A 159 -12.43 -8.36 -2.48
N ALA A 160 -12.55 -9.16 -1.41
CA ALA A 160 -11.43 -9.94 -0.88
C ALA A 160 -10.99 -11.02 -1.88
N ASP A 161 -11.93 -11.77 -2.47
CA ASP A 161 -11.65 -12.83 -3.43
C ASP A 161 -10.97 -12.29 -4.70
N VAL A 162 -11.37 -11.12 -5.20
CA VAL A 162 -10.69 -10.47 -6.33
C VAL A 162 -9.23 -10.16 -6.00
N LYS A 163 -8.96 -9.62 -4.80
CA LYS A 163 -7.60 -9.30 -4.36
C LYS A 163 -6.75 -10.55 -4.15
N ILE A 164 -7.34 -11.61 -3.58
CA ILE A 164 -6.66 -12.88 -3.35
C ILE A 164 -6.26 -13.48 -4.69
N ARG A 165 -7.19 -13.58 -5.65
CA ARG A 165 -6.87 -14.08 -6.99
C ARG A 165 -5.78 -13.27 -7.68
N ALA A 166 -5.83 -11.94 -7.61
CA ALA A 166 -4.80 -11.09 -8.17
C ALA A 166 -3.43 -11.29 -7.49
N ARG A 167 -3.41 -11.61 -6.19
CA ARG A 167 -2.21 -11.87 -5.43
C ARG A 167 -1.60 -13.23 -5.78
N LEU A 168 -2.44 -14.25 -5.91
CA LEU A 168 -2.01 -15.61 -6.30
C LEU A 168 -1.52 -15.67 -7.75
N ALA A 169 -2.17 -14.94 -8.67
CA ALA A 169 -1.71 -14.86 -10.08
C ALA A 169 -0.29 -14.26 -10.22
N ARG A 170 0.22 -13.56 -9.20
CA ARG A 170 1.62 -13.12 -9.17
C ARG A 170 2.61 -14.26 -8.99
N ALA A 171 2.21 -15.35 -8.34
CA ALA A 171 3.04 -16.55 -8.19
C ALA A 171 3.37 -17.22 -9.52
N ASP A 172 2.54 -17.00 -10.56
CA ASP A 172 2.78 -17.46 -11.93
C ASP A 172 4.10 -16.92 -12.51
N LEU A 173 4.62 -15.84 -11.92
CA LEU A 173 5.93 -15.28 -12.26
C LEU A 173 7.07 -16.30 -12.12
N PHE A 174 6.91 -17.26 -11.22
CA PHE A 174 7.90 -18.31 -10.96
C PHE A 174 7.67 -19.59 -11.76
N GLU A 175 6.56 -19.70 -12.49
CA GLU A 175 6.21 -20.92 -13.28
C GLU A 175 6.82 -20.91 -14.70
N GLY A 176 7.36 -19.77 -15.15
CA GLY A 176 7.99 -19.63 -16.46
C GLY A 176 9.30 -20.42 -16.60
N THR A 177 9.59 -20.90 -17.81
CA THR A 177 10.88 -21.52 -18.14
C THR A 177 11.93 -20.49 -18.59
N GLN A 178 11.47 -19.30 -19.02
CA GLN A 178 12.30 -18.19 -19.46
C GLN A 178 11.83 -16.88 -18.81
N GLY A 179 12.77 -15.98 -18.52
CA GLY A 179 12.44 -14.67 -17.97
C GLY A 179 12.03 -14.66 -16.49
N VAL A 180 12.19 -15.77 -15.77
CA VAL A 180 11.93 -15.83 -14.33
C VAL A 180 12.93 -14.93 -13.60
N PRO A 181 12.48 -13.92 -12.84
CA PRO A 181 13.39 -13.04 -12.11
C PRO A 181 14.14 -13.77 -11.00
N GLU A 182 15.28 -13.23 -10.60
CA GLU A 182 15.89 -13.59 -9.33
C GLU A 182 15.10 -12.94 -8.20
N TYR A 183 14.63 -13.74 -7.24
CA TYR A 183 13.83 -13.27 -6.12
C TYR A 183 14.59 -13.47 -4.82
N GLY A 184 15.07 -12.37 -4.25
CA GLY A 184 15.66 -12.31 -2.93
C GLY A 184 14.68 -11.72 -1.92
N VAL A 185 14.43 -12.42 -0.81
CA VAL A 185 13.56 -11.89 0.23
C VAL A 185 14.16 -12.09 1.61
N ILE A 186 14.09 -11.05 2.43
CA ILE A 186 14.45 -11.11 3.85
C ILE A 186 13.16 -11.12 4.67
N LEU A 187 12.94 -12.18 5.40
CA LEU A 187 11.77 -12.40 6.26
C LEU A 187 12.18 -12.20 7.73
N HIS A 188 11.38 -11.50 8.50
CA HIS A 188 11.57 -11.52 9.94
C HIS A 188 11.20 -12.90 10.49
N GLU A 189 12.04 -13.46 11.39
CA GLU A 189 11.87 -14.82 11.92
C GLU A 189 10.49 -15.08 12.53
N SER A 190 9.86 -14.06 13.13
CA SER A 190 8.52 -14.17 13.71
C SER A 190 7.46 -14.63 12.71
N LEU A 191 7.63 -14.34 11.41
CA LEU A 191 6.67 -14.74 10.37
C LEU A 191 6.61 -16.26 10.18
N LEU A 192 7.69 -16.96 10.51
CA LEU A 192 7.78 -18.41 10.43
C LEU A 192 7.34 -19.09 11.73
N ARG A 193 7.32 -18.35 12.85
CA ARG A 193 7.03 -18.88 14.19
C ARG A 193 5.61 -18.58 14.68
N LEU A 194 5.02 -17.46 14.23
CA LEU A 194 3.68 -17.03 14.66
C LEU A 194 2.61 -17.59 13.73
N PRO A 195 1.77 -18.53 14.19
CA PRO A 195 0.71 -19.06 13.36
C PRO A 195 -0.42 -18.03 13.25
N ILE A 196 -0.71 -17.60 12.04
CA ILE A 196 -1.90 -16.78 11.70
C ILE A 196 -3.02 -17.63 11.10
N LEU A 197 -2.77 -18.92 10.94
CA LEU A 197 -3.64 -19.95 10.38
C LEU A 197 -3.76 -21.10 11.37
N PRO A 198 -4.77 -22.00 11.21
CA PRO A 198 -4.75 -23.31 11.83
C PRO A 198 -3.44 -24.04 11.55
N LEU A 199 -2.99 -24.86 12.47
CA LEU A 199 -1.65 -25.46 12.44
C LEU A 199 -1.35 -26.19 11.13
N GLN A 200 -2.31 -26.95 10.59
CA GLN A 200 -2.11 -27.66 9.33
C GLN A 200 -1.93 -26.72 8.15
N GLU A 201 -2.78 -25.70 8.01
CA GLU A 201 -2.68 -24.72 6.94
C GLU A 201 -1.41 -23.87 7.06
N MET A 202 -0.92 -23.63 8.30
CA MET A 202 0.36 -22.96 8.51
C MET A 202 1.54 -23.86 8.13
N ALA A 203 1.48 -25.15 8.40
CA ALA A 203 2.46 -26.14 7.95
C ALA A 203 2.51 -26.17 6.42
N ASP A 204 1.36 -26.23 5.74
CA ASP A 204 1.28 -26.20 4.27
C ASP A 204 1.88 -24.90 3.70
N GLN A 205 1.67 -23.77 4.38
CA GLN A 205 2.28 -22.49 4.01
C GLN A 205 3.81 -22.52 4.13
N LEU A 206 4.34 -23.08 5.20
CA LEU A 206 5.79 -23.19 5.39
C LEU A 206 6.43 -24.18 4.40
N ASP A 207 5.76 -25.29 4.13
CA ASP A 207 6.18 -26.26 3.12
C ASP A 207 6.19 -25.64 1.71
N HIS A 208 5.21 -24.78 1.40
CA HIS A 208 5.17 -24.01 0.16
C HIS A 208 6.39 -23.09 0.04
N VAL A 209 6.71 -22.32 1.08
CA VAL A 209 7.93 -21.47 1.11
C VAL A 209 9.20 -22.31 0.95
N ALA A 210 9.28 -23.45 1.64
CA ALA A 210 10.43 -24.36 1.54
C ALA A 210 10.56 -24.98 0.13
N ALA A 211 9.44 -25.28 -0.52
CA ALA A 211 9.45 -25.75 -1.90
C ALA A 211 9.94 -24.67 -2.88
N LEU A 212 9.50 -23.43 -2.70
CA LEU A 212 9.99 -22.30 -3.50
C LEU A 212 11.50 -22.05 -3.27
N ALA A 213 11.98 -22.14 -2.03
CA ALA A 213 13.38 -21.98 -1.68
C ALA A 213 14.33 -23.00 -2.33
N ARG A 214 13.82 -24.14 -2.79
CA ARG A 214 14.59 -25.14 -3.56
C ARG A 214 14.82 -24.72 -5.01
N ARG A 215 14.09 -23.73 -5.51
CA ARG A 215 14.26 -23.20 -6.87
C ARG A 215 15.51 -22.30 -6.91
N LYS A 216 16.38 -22.47 -7.89
CA LYS A 216 17.68 -21.78 -7.98
C LYS A 216 17.63 -20.25 -7.95
N ARG A 217 16.50 -19.66 -8.32
CA ARG A 217 16.33 -18.19 -8.45
C ARG A 217 15.52 -17.57 -7.33
N ILE A 218 15.15 -18.34 -6.30
CA ILE A 218 14.36 -17.88 -5.16
C ILE A 218 15.19 -18.09 -3.89
N VAL A 219 15.53 -17.01 -3.21
CA VAL A 219 16.42 -17.01 -2.05
C VAL A 219 15.75 -16.31 -0.86
N PRO A 220 14.90 -17.02 -0.09
CA PRO A 220 14.40 -16.49 1.18
C PRO A 220 15.51 -16.57 2.24
N GLN A 221 15.65 -15.48 2.99
CA GLN A 221 16.57 -15.35 4.12
C GLN A 221 15.78 -14.91 5.35
N THR A 222 16.23 -15.28 6.53
CA THR A 222 15.64 -14.85 7.81
C THR A 222 16.57 -13.88 8.52
N ALA A 223 15.98 -12.86 9.18
CA ALA A 223 16.65 -11.90 10.03
C ALA A 223 15.96 -11.79 11.38
#